data_b89a40f52a7845c60dad8e339506fbbe
#
_entry.id   b89a40f52a7845c60dad8e339506fbbe
#
_cell.length_a   1.000
_cell.length_b   1.000
_cell.length_c   1.000
_cell.angle_alpha   90.00
_cell.angle_beta   90.00
_cell.angle_gamma   90.00
#
_symmetry.space_group_name_H-M   'P 1'
#
loop_
_entity.id
_entity.type
_entity.pdbx_description
1 polymer ?
#
loop_
_entity_poly.entity_id
_entity_poly.type
_entity_poly.pdbx_seq_one_letter_code
_entity_poly.pdbx_strand_id
1 'polypeptide(L)'
;MKPTSEEIYAGQSIYTPRILAFYDFGVLTLSNSFLWRCPTARLLRHFNQNITANHLDIGVGSGFFLDKCNFPAPNPRIGLMDLNPAAIKYTAARICRYNPEEYIHNIFDPIDFICPKFQSISLNYLLHCLPGKLADKSIIFDHIQSLADPSAVCFGSTLLGDDISLNWGARRLMSFYNKNGIFSNSSDNAHNLERELTKRLDIISFEIVGATVLFSGRFIKK
;
A
#
# COMPACT_ATOMS: atom_id res chain seq x y z
N MET A 1 6.91 -10.02 16.52
CA MET A 1 5.84 -10.97 16.96
C MET A 1 4.77 -10.96 15.90
N LYS A 2 4.29 -12.12 15.42
CA LYS A 2 3.25 -12.17 14.37
C LYS A 2 1.95 -11.56 14.94
N PRO A 3 1.27 -10.63 14.22
CA PRO A 3 0.01 -10.06 14.69
C PRO A 3 -1.08 -11.13 14.82
N THR A 4 -2.01 -10.90 15.73
CA THR A 4 -3.17 -11.78 15.91
C THR A 4 -4.18 -11.61 14.78
N SER A 5 -5.01 -12.63 14.54
CA SER A 5 -6.09 -12.55 13.53
C SER A 5 -7.03 -11.37 13.81
N GLU A 6 -7.34 -11.07 15.07
CA GLU A 6 -8.21 -9.96 15.46
C GLU A 6 -7.61 -8.59 15.10
N GLU A 7 -6.30 -8.38 15.33
CA GLU A 7 -5.60 -7.16 14.95
C GLU A 7 -5.58 -6.95 13.43
N ILE A 8 -5.39 -8.03 12.67
CA ILE A 8 -5.41 -8.01 11.20
C ILE A 8 -6.82 -7.68 10.70
N TYR A 9 -7.87 -8.26 11.29
CA TYR A 9 -9.26 -7.99 10.90
C TYR A 9 -9.74 -6.59 11.29
N ALA A 10 -9.24 -6.00 12.38
CA ALA A 10 -9.61 -4.64 12.80
C ALA A 10 -9.27 -3.58 11.73
N GLY A 11 -8.11 -3.68 11.10
CA GLY A 11 -7.71 -2.79 10.00
C GLY A 11 -8.57 -2.91 8.74
N GLN A 12 -9.28 -4.04 8.57
CA GLN A 12 -10.10 -4.33 7.38
C GLN A 12 -11.59 -4.03 7.57
N SER A 13 -12.07 -3.93 8.81
CA SER A 13 -13.50 -3.84 9.14
C SER A 13 -14.20 -2.63 8.51
N ILE A 14 -13.44 -1.61 8.10
CA ILE A 14 -13.95 -0.37 7.50
C ILE A 14 -14.20 -0.50 6.00
N TYR A 15 -13.56 -1.44 5.30
CA TYR A 15 -13.63 -1.54 3.84
C TYR A 15 -14.88 -2.31 3.37
N THR A 16 -16.07 -1.73 3.64
CA THR A 16 -17.31 -2.18 3.01
C THR A 16 -17.48 -1.56 1.61
N PRO A 17 -18.21 -2.15 0.67
CA PRO A 17 -18.42 -1.60 -0.67
C PRO A 17 -18.95 -0.15 -0.66
N ARG A 18 -19.78 0.21 0.32
CA ARG A 18 -20.32 1.58 0.47
C ARG A 18 -19.24 2.57 0.90
N ILE A 19 -18.36 2.16 1.81
CA ILE A 19 -17.23 3.00 2.27
C ILE A 19 -16.20 3.14 1.17
N LEU A 20 -15.89 2.07 0.42
CA LEU A 20 -14.99 2.13 -0.73
C LEU A 20 -15.46 3.12 -1.81
N ALA A 21 -16.76 3.21 -2.07
CA ALA A 21 -17.31 4.17 -3.02
C ALA A 21 -17.12 5.64 -2.59
N PHE A 22 -17.21 5.92 -1.27
CA PHE A 22 -16.96 7.26 -0.72
C PHE A 22 -15.51 7.52 -0.38
N TYR A 23 -14.68 6.48 -0.33
CA TYR A 23 -13.26 6.53 0.04
C TYR A 23 -12.46 7.45 -0.89
N ASP A 24 -12.68 7.36 -2.20
CA ASP A 24 -11.98 8.15 -3.19
C ASP A 24 -12.17 9.65 -2.97
N PHE A 25 -13.41 10.09 -2.69
CA PHE A 25 -13.70 11.50 -2.47
C PHE A 25 -13.21 11.99 -1.09
N GLY A 26 -13.56 11.25 -0.03
CA GLY A 26 -13.22 11.65 1.33
C GLY A 26 -11.73 11.55 1.65
N VAL A 27 -11.11 10.43 1.32
CA VAL A 27 -9.71 10.17 1.65
C VAL A 27 -8.78 10.74 0.59
N LEU A 28 -8.99 10.40 -0.69
CA LEU A 28 -8.05 10.78 -1.74
C LEU A 28 -8.13 12.27 -2.11
N THR A 29 -9.27 12.92 -1.97
CA THR A 29 -9.40 14.33 -2.35
C THR A 29 -9.17 15.27 -1.17
N LEU A 30 -9.92 15.09 -0.08
CA LEU A 30 -9.89 16.01 1.05
C LEU A 30 -8.76 15.69 2.04
N SER A 31 -8.68 14.43 2.51
CA SER A 31 -7.68 14.08 3.54
C SER A 31 -6.26 14.18 3.03
N ASN A 32 -5.98 13.72 1.79
CA ASN A 32 -4.64 13.80 1.23
C ASN A 32 -4.15 15.25 1.08
N SER A 33 -4.99 16.15 0.57
CA SER A 33 -4.57 17.53 0.30
C SER A 33 -4.48 18.37 1.58
N PHE A 34 -5.46 18.25 2.49
CA PHE A 34 -5.60 19.16 3.63
C PHE A 34 -5.07 18.59 4.95
N LEU A 35 -5.24 17.30 5.20
CA LEU A 35 -4.79 16.68 6.45
C LEU A 35 -3.37 16.14 6.31
N TRP A 36 -3.13 15.28 5.34
CA TRP A 36 -1.83 14.63 5.15
C TRP A 36 -0.84 15.48 4.36
N ARG A 37 -1.28 16.55 3.69
CA ARG A 37 -0.47 17.46 2.86
C ARG A 37 0.33 16.73 1.78
N CYS A 38 -0.23 15.63 1.26
CA CYS A 38 0.27 14.89 0.13
C CYS A 38 -0.82 14.80 -0.94
N PRO A 39 -0.90 15.74 -1.89
CA PRO A 39 -1.95 15.74 -2.91
C PRO A 39 -1.99 14.43 -3.70
N THR A 40 -3.18 13.92 -3.99
CA THR A 40 -3.37 12.67 -4.74
C THR A 40 -2.64 12.66 -6.09
N ALA A 41 -2.51 13.82 -6.73
CA ALA A 41 -1.73 13.96 -7.96
C ALA A 41 -0.24 13.59 -7.78
N ARG A 42 0.35 13.79 -6.58
CA ARG A 42 1.73 13.36 -6.26
C ARG A 42 1.81 11.83 -6.14
N LEU A 43 0.84 11.24 -5.46
CA LEU A 43 0.72 9.78 -5.33
C LEU A 43 0.54 9.13 -6.71
N LEU A 44 -0.36 9.66 -7.54
CA LEU A 44 -0.61 9.13 -8.88
C LEU A 44 0.62 9.30 -9.79
N ARG A 45 1.36 10.41 -9.67
CA ARG A 45 2.63 10.59 -10.40
C ARG A 45 3.65 9.55 -9.98
N HIS A 46 3.84 9.32 -8.67
CA HIS A 46 4.73 8.29 -8.16
C HIS A 46 4.33 6.90 -8.65
N PHE A 47 3.03 6.60 -8.66
CA PHE A 47 2.48 5.36 -9.19
C PHE A 47 2.83 5.17 -10.67
N ASN A 48 2.57 6.19 -11.51
CA ASN A 48 2.86 6.18 -12.94
C ASN A 48 4.36 6.06 -13.29
N GLN A 49 5.24 6.55 -12.43
CA GLN A 49 6.69 6.46 -12.62
C GLN A 49 7.23 5.04 -12.39
N ASN A 50 6.52 4.20 -11.62
CA ASN A 50 7.02 2.91 -11.16
C ASN A 50 6.22 1.71 -11.71
N ILE A 51 5.00 1.94 -12.22
CA ILE A 51 4.15 0.86 -12.74
C ILE A 51 4.68 0.31 -14.06
N THR A 52 4.55 -1.00 -14.24
CA THR A 52 4.89 -1.70 -15.49
C THR A 52 3.65 -2.36 -16.10
N ALA A 53 3.81 -2.95 -17.28
CA ALA A 53 2.74 -3.73 -17.92
C ALA A 53 2.45 -5.09 -17.25
N ASN A 54 3.27 -5.50 -16.26
CA ASN A 54 3.08 -6.71 -15.48
C ASN A 54 3.20 -6.37 -13.99
N HIS A 55 2.06 -6.05 -13.39
CA HIS A 55 1.96 -5.37 -12.09
C HIS A 55 1.14 -6.15 -11.07
N LEU A 56 1.60 -6.16 -9.82
CA LEU A 56 0.84 -6.63 -8.64
C LEU A 56 0.55 -5.45 -7.72
N ASP A 57 -0.72 -5.23 -7.42
CA ASP A 57 -1.15 -4.25 -6.41
C ASP A 57 -1.57 -4.97 -5.12
N ILE A 58 -0.97 -4.59 -3.99
CA ILE A 58 -1.18 -5.22 -2.69
C ILE A 58 -1.86 -4.23 -1.74
N GLY A 59 -2.99 -4.66 -1.14
CA GLY A 59 -3.85 -3.78 -0.38
C GLY A 59 -4.65 -2.87 -1.32
N VAL A 60 -5.40 -3.48 -2.21
CA VAL A 60 -5.99 -2.85 -3.42
C VAL A 60 -7.00 -1.72 -3.11
N GLY A 61 -7.60 -1.72 -1.91
CA GLY A 61 -8.55 -0.70 -1.48
C GLY A 61 -9.70 -0.49 -2.48
N SER A 62 -9.84 0.73 -3.00
CA SER A 62 -10.86 1.10 -4.00
C SER A 62 -10.39 0.89 -5.45
N GLY A 63 -9.13 0.51 -5.69
CA GLY A 63 -8.57 0.38 -7.03
C GLY A 63 -8.33 1.72 -7.76
N PHE A 64 -8.36 2.83 -7.04
CA PHE A 64 -8.25 4.18 -7.64
C PHE A 64 -6.99 4.34 -8.47
N PHE A 65 -5.82 3.93 -7.96
CA PHE A 65 -4.55 4.10 -8.68
C PHE A 65 -4.54 3.27 -9.96
N LEU A 66 -5.00 2.02 -9.92
CA LEU A 66 -5.09 1.13 -11.08
C LEU A 66 -6.07 1.65 -12.15
N ASP A 67 -7.16 2.30 -11.73
CA ASP A 67 -8.15 2.89 -12.64
C ASP A 67 -7.64 4.18 -13.31
N LYS A 68 -6.84 4.99 -12.60
CA LYS A 68 -6.40 6.33 -13.03
C LYS A 68 -4.97 6.39 -13.55
N CYS A 69 -4.18 5.33 -13.37
CA CYS A 69 -2.81 5.28 -13.87
C CYS A 69 -2.74 5.14 -15.41
N ASN A 70 -1.56 5.44 -15.93
CA ASN A 70 -1.22 5.23 -17.32
C ASN A 70 -0.33 3.98 -17.43
N PHE A 71 -0.91 2.84 -17.76
CA PHE A 71 -0.12 1.65 -18.02
C PHE A 71 0.75 1.82 -19.28
N PRO A 72 2.00 1.31 -19.27
CA PRO A 72 2.90 1.42 -20.42
C PRO A 72 2.51 0.48 -21.60
N ALA A 73 1.44 -0.30 -21.46
CA ALA A 73 0.89 -1.19 -22.50
C ALA A 73 -0.64 -1.17 -22.47
N PRO A 74 -1.31 -1.40 -23.61
CA PRO A 74 -2.77 -1.37 -23.68
C PRO A 74 -3.44 -2.55 -22.95
N ASN A 75 -2.76 -3.69 -22.86
CA ASN A 75 -3.24 -4.91 -22.19
C ASN A 75 -2.24 -5.34 -21.10
N PRO A 76 -2.21 -4.65 -19.95
CA PRO A 76 -1.33 -5.02 -18.86
C PRO A 76 -1.83 -6.31 -18.18
N ARG A 77 -0.90 -7.11 -17.66
CA ARG A 77 -1.21 -8.16 -16.70
C ARG A 77 -1.26 -7.53 -15.32
N ILE A 78 -2.40 -7.66 -14.63
CA ILE A 78 -2.61 -7.04 -13.30
C ILE A 78 -3.00 -8.14 -12.31
N GLY A 79 -2.24 -8.28 -11.24
CA GLY A 79 -2.60 -9.05 -10.06
C GLY A 79 -3.16 -8.12 -8.96
N LEU A 80 -4.23 -8.54 -8.32
CA LEU A 80 -4.84 -7.90 -7.17
C LEU A 80 -4.64 -8.78 -5.94
N MET A 81 -3.96 -8.30 -4.91
CA MET A 81 -3.77 -9.05 -3.68
C MET A 81 -4.32 -8.27 -2.48
N ASP A 82 -5.23 -8.88 -1.76
CA ASP A 82 -5.79 -8.33 -0.52
C ASP A 82 -6.30 -9.48 0.35
N LEU A 83 -6.35 -9.28 1.66
CA LEU A 83 -7.00 -10.23 2.56
C LEU A 83 -8.53 -10.08 2.52
N ASN A 84 -9.05 -8.91 2.15
CA ASN A 84 -10.47 -8.62 2.09
C ASN A 84 -11.07 -8.98 0.72
N PRO A 85 -11.89 -10.05 0.60
CA PRO A 85 -12.50 -10.44 -0.68
C PRO A 85 -13.42 -9.35 -1.27
N ALA A 86 -14.01 -8.49 -0.40
CA ALA A 86 -14.87 -7.42 -0.87
C ALA A 86 -14.08 -6.31 -1.58
N ALA A 87 -12.87 -5.98 -1.09
CA ALA A 87 -11.96 -5.05 -1.74
C ALA A 87 -11.49 -5.59 -3.09
N ILE A 88 -11.10 -6.86 -3.16
CA ILE A 88 -10.73 -7.54 -4.41
C ILE A 88 -11.87 -7.44 -5.44
N LYS A 89 -13.08 -7.88 -5.08
CA LYS A 89 -14.25 -7.84 -5.99
C LYS A 89 -14.59 -6.43 -6.46
N TYR A 90 -14.53 -5.45 -5.56
CA TYR A 90 -14.81 -4.06 -5.89
C TYR A 90 -13.78 -3.51 -6.90
N THR A 91 -12.49 -3.73 -6.62
CA THR A 91 -11.41 -3.29 -7.50
C THR A 91 -11.41 -4.02 -8.83
N ALA A 92 -11.61 -5.35 -8.84
CA ALA A 92 -11.70 -6.14 -10.08
C ALA A 92 -12.85 -5.65 -10.98
N ALA A 93 -14.02 -5.35 -10.40
CA ALA A 93 -15.14 -4.77 -11.15
C ALA A 93 -14.80 -3.40 -11.73
N ARG A 94 -14.10 -2.54 -10.97
CA ARG A 94 -13.70 -1.20 -11.39
C ARG A 94 -12.73 -1.22 -12.57
N ILE A 95 -11.81 -2.17 -12.60
CA ILE A 95 -10.81 -2.30 -13.66
C ILE A 95 -11.03 -3.51 -14.55
N CYS A 96 -12.28 -4.00 -14.68
CA CYS A 96 -12.64 -5.21 -15.43
C CYS A 96 -12.17 -5.19 -16.88
N ARG A 97 -11.95 -4.00 -17.48
CA ARG A 97 -11.35 -3.84 -18.81
C ARG A 97 -9.97 -4.49 -18.98
N TYR A 98 -9.28 -4.76 -17.87
CA TYR A 98 -7.95 -5.39 -17.87
C TYR A 98 -7.97 -6.86 -17.47
N ASN A 99 -9.12 -7.42 -17.12
CA ASN A 99 -9.29 -8.82 -16.67
C ASN A 99 -8.26 -9.22 -15.59
N PRO A 100 -8.25 -8.58 -14.40
CA PRO A 100 -7.22 -8.78 -13.40
C PRO A 100 -7.27 -10.18 -12.78
N GLU A 101 -6.10 -10.67 -12.34
CA GLU A 101 -5.95 -11.88 -11.53
C GLU A 101 -6.21 -11.54 -10.05
N GLU A 102 -6.93 -12.41 -9.33
CA GLU A 102 -7.35 -12.17 -7.94
C GLU A 102 -6.64 -13.13 -6.98
N TYR A 103 -5.98 -12.59 -5.94
CA TYR A 103 -5.26 -13.32 -4.90
C TYR A 103 -5.77 -12.91 -3.52
N ILE A 104 -6.60 -13.74 -2.89
CA ILE A 104 -7.02 -13.54 -1.50
C ILE A 104 -5.94 -14.12 -0.60
N HIS A 105 -5.10 -13.27 -0.02
CA HIS A 105 -3.95 -13.71 0.77
C HIS A 105 -3.62 -12.74 1.90
N ASN A 106 -3.25 -13.31 3.07
CA ASN A 106 -2.72 -12.53 4.18
C ASN A 106 -1.23 -12.27 3.98
N ILE A 107 -0.84 -11.03 3.73
CA ILE A 107 0.55 -10.66 3.43
C ILE A 107 1.54 -10.97 4.57
N PHE A 108 1.05 -11.17 5.80
CA PHE A 108 1.88 -11.65 6.93
C PHE A 108 2.20 -13.14 6.86
N ASP A 109 1.56 -13.88 5.98
CA ASP A 109 1.86 -15.29 5.74
C ASP A 109 2.83 -15.43 4.56
N PRO A 110 3.73 -16.42 4.59
CA PRO A 110 4.54 -16.75 3.42
C PRO A 110 3.66 -17.05 2.21
N ILE A 111 4.13 -16.69 1.02
CA ILE A 111 3.41 -17.00 -0.22
C ILE A 111 3.47 -18.51 -0.46
N ASP A 112 2.33 -19.17 -0.50
CA ASP A 112 2.15 -20.62 -0.63
C ASP A 112 1.59 -21.05 -1.99
N PHE A 113 1.44 -20.12 -2.92
CA PHE A 113 0.96 -20.37 -4.28
C PHE A 113 2.01 -20.01 -5.33
N ILE A 114 1.86 -20.58 -6.54
CA ILE A 114 2.74 -20.33 -7.68
C ILE A 114 2.00 -19.50 -8.71
N CYS A 115 2.62 -18.39 -9.12
CA CYS A 115 2.17 -17.56 -10.23
C CYS A 115 3.38 -17.04 -11.03
N PRO A 116 3.19 -16.59 -12.27
CA PRO A 116 4.25 -15.90 -12.99
C PRO A 116 4.68 -14.63 -12.24
N LYS A 117 5.99 -14.34 -12.22
CA LYS A 117 6.56 -13.19 -11.49
C LYS A 117 6.07 -11.86 -12.04
N PHE A 118 6.02 -10.85 -11.17
CA PHE A 118 5.61 -9.49 -11.50
C PHE A 118 6.82 -8.58 -11.65
N GLN A 119 6.76 -7.63 -12.59
CA GLN A 119 7.81 -6.65 -12.88
C GLN A 119 7.70 -5.39 -12.04
N SER A 120 6.52 -5.11 -11.49
CA SER A 120 6.33 -4.08 -10.47
C SER A 120 5.33 -4.55 -9.41
N ILE A 121 5.58 -4.16 -8.16
CA ILE A 121 4.74 -4.50 -7.00
C ILE A 121 4.49 -3.22 -6.22
N SER A 122 3.22 -2.88 -5.98
CA SER A 122 2.84 -1.69 -5.21
C SER A 122 2.20 -2.00 -3.87
N LEU A 123 2.47 -1.13 -2.88
CA LEU A 123 1.88 -1.13 -1.54
C LEU A 123 1.50 0.32 -1.17
N ASN A 124 0.39 0.81 -1.76
CA ASN A 124 -0.02 2.20 -1.54
C ASN A 124 -0.98 2.32 -0.36
N TYR A 125 -0.62 3.14 0.62
CA TYR A 125 -1.41 3.36 1.84
C TYR A 125 -1.77 2.07 2.61
N LEU A 126 -0.85 1.08 2.56
CA LEU A 126 -1.04 -0.20 3.24
C LEU A 126 -0.31 -0.26 4.59
N LEU A 127 0.99 0.10 4.64
CA LEU A 127 1.85 -0.17 5.81
C LEU A 127 1.31 0.44 7.12
N HIS A 128 0.73 1.64 7.08
CA HIS A 128 0.17 2.28 8.27
C HIS A 128 -1.10 1.62 8.80
N CYS A 129 -1.77 0.79 7.97
CA CYS A 129 -2.93 -0.02 8.37
C CYS A 129 -2.53 -1.39 8.90
N LEU A 130 -1.31 -1.84 8.62
CA LEU A 130 -0.82 -3.13 9.10
C LEU A 130 -0.49 -3.06 10.58
N PRO A 131 -0.90 -4.06 11.38
CA PRO A 131 -0.60 -4.10 12.81
C PRO A 131 0.89 -4.30 13.10
N GLY A 132 1.34 -3.80 14.26
CA GLY A 132 2.72 -3.92 14.73
C GLY A 132 3.60 -2.71 14.44
N LYS A 133 4.86 -2.80 14.85
CA LYS A 133 5.89 -1.78 14.57
C LYS A 133 6.48 -2.01 13.18
N LEU A 134 7.12 -1.00 12.59
CA LEU A 134 7.76 -1.10 11.28
C LEU A 134 8.70 -2.32 11.17
N ALA A 135 9.46 -2.63 12.20
CA ALA A 135 10.36 -3.78 12.21
C ALA A 135 9.61 -5.13 12.08
N ASP A 136 8.43 -5.24 12.72
CA ASP A 136 7.62 -6.47 12.67
C ASP A 136 6.89 -6.58 11.31
N LYS A 137 6.21 -5.50 10.88
CA LYS A 137 5.41 -5.50 9.65
C LYS A 137 6.25 -5.52 8.37
N SER A 138 7.55 -5.17 8.44
CA SER A 138 8.43 -5.21 7.27
C SER A 138 8.77 -6.62 6.77
N ILE A 139 8.41 -7.68 7.50
CA ILE A 139 8.49 -9.07 7.03
C ILE A 139 7.74 -9.29 5.72
N ILE A 140 6.70 -8.49 5.46
CA ILE A 140 5.91 -8.57 4.22
C ILE A 140 6.78 -8.42 2.97
N PHE A 141 7.84 -7.59 3.01
CA PHE A 141 8.75 -7.42 1.88
C PHE A 141 9.55 -8.70 1.60
N ASP A 142 9.87 -9.49 2.63
CA ASP A 142 10.50 -10.80 2.47
C ASP A 142 9.55 -11.81 1.81
N HIS A 143 8.25 -11.77 2.15
CA HIS A 143 7.24 -12.64 1.57
C HIS A 143 6.98 -12.30 0.10
N ILE A 144 6.73 -11.04 -0.23
CA ILE A 144 6.40 -10.62 -1.60
C ILE A 144 7.59 -10.67 -2.56
N GLN A 145 8.84 -10.71 -2.06
CA GLN A 145 10.02 -10.93 -2.90
C GLN A 145 9.90 -12.21 -3.73
N SER A 146 9.23 -13.23 -3.20
CA SER A 146 8.98 -14.48 -3.92
C SER A 146 8.10 -14.31 -5.16
N LEU A 147 7.32 -13.24 -5.26
CA LEU A 147 6.46 -12.89 -6.40
C LEU A 147 7.14 -11.97 -7.42
N ALA A 148 8.30 -11.41 -7.05
CA ALA A 148 9.00 -10.42 -7.85
C ALA A 148 9.88 -11.06 -8.93
N ASP A 149 9.87 -10.47 -10.14
CA ASP A 149 10.90 -10.67 -11.13
C ASP A 149 12.26 -10.16 -10.60
N PRO A 150 13.41 -10.72 -11.00
CA PRO A 150 14.73 -10.25 -10.55
C PRO A 150 15.01 -8.75 -10.77
N SER A 151 14.33 -8.12 -11.74
CA SER A 151 14.42 -6.69 -12.06
C SER A 151 13.27 -5.85 -11.50
N ALA A 152 12.35 -6.48 -10.77
CA ALA A 152 11.13 -5.84 -10.32
C ALA A 152 11.35 -4.61 -9.46
N VAL A 153 10.51 -3.60 -9.65
CA VAL A 153 10.42 -2.43 -8.79
C VAL A 153 9.31 -2.65 -7.75
N CYS A 154 9.68 -2.57 -6.48
CA CYS A 154 8.75 -2.48 -5.36
C CYS A 154 8.58 -1.00 -5.00
N PHE A 155 7.35 -0.50 -4.93
CA PHE A 155 7.08 0.89 -4.61
C PHE A 155 5.81 1.05 -3.79
N GLY A 156 5.67 2.20 -3.16
CA GLY A 156 4.47 2.44 -2.37
C GLY A 156 4.45 3.78 -1.67
N SER A 157 3.45 3.92 -0.82
CA SER A 157 3.26 5.08 0.03
C SER A 157 2.71 4.68 1.40
N THR A 158 3.08 5.43 2.44
CA THR A 158 2.53 5.22 3.77
C THR A 158 2.49 6.50 4.58
N LEU A 159 1.55 6.60 5.51
CA LEU A 159 1.46 7.69 6.46
C LEU A 159 2.38 7.44 7.65
N LEU A 160 3.17 8.44 7.99
CA LEU A 160 3.93 8.48 9.23
C LEU A 160 3.05 8.94 10.39
N GLY A 161 3.32 8.45 11.58
CA GLY A 161 2.63 8.84 12.81
C GLY A 161 3.53 9.59 13.79
N ASP A 162 4.85 9.51 13.59
CA ASP A 162 5.87 10.09 14.46
C ASP A 162 6.86 10.94 13.66
N ASP A 163 7.50 11.89 14.33
CA ASP A 163 8.51 12.81 13.77
C ASP A 163 8.02 13.59 12.54
N ILE A 164 6.74 14.01 12.55
CA ILE A 164 6.11 14.78 11.48
C ILE A 164 5.29 15.94 12.02
N SER A 165 5.22 17.03 11.26
CA SER A 165 4.40 18.19 11.60
C SER A 165 2.98 18.02 11.08
N LEU A 166 2.06 17.59 11.94
CA LEU A 166 0.63 17.48 11.63
C LEU A 166 -0.13 18.72 12.10
N ASN A 167 -1.11 19.17 11.29
CA ASN A 167 -2.09 20.14 11.77
C ASN A 167 -3.04 19.51 12.82
N TRP A 168 -3.82 20.33 13.49
CA TRP A 168 -4.72 19.87 14.57
C TRP A 168 -5.72 18.80 14.07
N GLY A 169 -6.34 18.99 12.89
CA GLY A 169 -7.29 18.03 12.32
C GLY A 169 -6.64 16.70 11.99
N ALA A 170 -5.45 16.72 11.38
CA ALA A 170 -4.67 15.53 11.06
C ALA A 170 -4.29 14.75 12.32
N ARG A 171 -3.81 15.43 13.37
CA ARG A 171 -3.50 14.79 14.66
C ARG A 171 -4.71 14.11 15.28
N ARG A 172 -5.87 14.81 15.29
CA ARG A 172 -7.10 14.25 15.85
C ARG A 172 -7.56 13.01 15.07
N LEU A 173 -7.53 13.07 13.74
CA LEU A 173 -7.92 11.95 12.88
C LEU A 173 -6.94 10.77 13.02
N MET A 174 -5.64 11.02 13.03
CA MET A 174 -4.59 10.01 13.24
C MET A 174 -4.78 9.30 14.58
N SER A 175 -5.00 10.09 15.65
CA SER A 175 -5.25 9.54 16.99
C SER A 175 -6.53 8.69 17.03
N PHE A 176 -7.61 9.13 16.37
CA PHE A 176 -8.85 8.38 16.28
C PHE A 176 -8.63 7.04 15.55
N TYR A 177 -7.93 7.05 14.42
CA TYR A 177 -7.67 5.82 13.65
C TYR A 177 -6.77 4.84 14.42
N ASN A 178 -5.71 5.32 15.09
CA ASN A 178 -4.86 4.46 15.91
C ASN A 178 -5.61 3.89 17.11
N LYS A 179 -6.46 4.69 17.78
CA LYS A 179 -7.27 4.23 18.92
C LYS A 179 -8.27 3.12 18.54
N ASN A 180 -8.78 3.16 17.31
CA ASN A 180 -9.75 2.18 16.81
C ASN A 180 -9.10 1.02 16.04
N GLY A 181 -7.77 0.90 16.05
CA GLY A 181 -7.05 -0.18 15.36
C GLY A 181 -7.10 -0.13 13.83
N ILE A 182 -7.57 1.00 13.26
CA ILE A 182 -7.60 1.23 11.80
C ILE A 182 -6.20 1.50 11.30
N PHE A 183 -5.42 2.28 12.04
CA PHE A 183 -4.00 2.50 11.83
C PHE A 183 -3.20 1.88 12.97
N SER A 184 -1.96 1.53 12.68
CA SER A 184 -0.97 1.07 13.63
C SER A 184 0.38 1.73 13.31
N ASN A 185 0.40 3.06 13.27
CA ASN A 185 1.55 3.84 12.81
C ASN A 185 2.00 4.93 13.80
N SER A 186 1.51 4.91 15.02
CA SER A 186 1.81 5.97 16.02
C SER A 186 3.31 6.16 16.31
N SER A 187 4.12 5.13 16.08
CA SER A 187 5.59 5.14 16.22
C SER A 187 6.33 5.06 14.89
N ASP A 188 5.61 5.10 13.75
CA ASP A 188 6.22 4.98 12.43
C ASP A 188 6.79 6.34 12.01
N ASN A 189 8.11 6.44 11.88
CA ASN A 189 8.82 7.60 11.38
C ASN A 189 9.67 7.26 10.15
N ALA A 190 10.12 8.30 9.46
CA ALA A 190 10.85 8.18 8.21
C ALA A 190 12.15 7.38 8.37
N HIS A 191 12.93 7.66 9.43
CA HIS A 191 14.20 6.99 9.68
C HIS A 191 14.04 5.48 9.87
N ASN A 192 13.05 5.06 10.69
CA ASN A 192 12.78 3.66 10.92
C ASN A 192 12.26 2.96 9.66
N LEU A 193 11.41 3.63 8.88
CA LEU A 193 10.91 3.10 7.61
C LEU A 193 12.06 2.89 6.61
N GLU A 194 12.89 3.91 6.39
CA GLU A 194 14.03 3.84 5.48
C GLU A 194 14.99 2.71 5.88
N ARG A 195 15.32 2.61 7.17
CA ARG A 195 16.16 1.53 7.70
C ARG A 195 15.59 0.14 7.42
N GLU A 196 14.28 -0.07 7.57
CA GLU A 196 13.66 -1.37 7.29
C GLU A 196 13.56 -1.67 5.79
N LEU A 197 13.33 -0.65 4.97
CA LEU A 197 13.33 -0.79 3.51
C LEU A 197 14.72 -1.11 2.97
N THR A 198 15.78 -0.41 3.42
CA THR A 198 17.16 -0.62 2.95
C THR A 198 17.74 -1.99 3.29
N LYS A 199 17.18 -2.71 4.26
CA LYS A 199 17.53 -4.11 4.51
C LYS A 199 17.06 -5.06 3.39
N ARG A 200 16.11 -4.67 2.58
CA ARG A 200 15.38 -5.52 1.63
C ARG A 200 15.34 -4.98 0.21
N LEU A 201 15.49 -3.67 0.07
CA LEU A 201 15.43 -2.96 -1.19
C LEU A 201 16.68 -2.09 -1.40
N ASP A 202 17.21 -2.14 -2.61
CA ASP A 202 18.10 -1.11 -3.14
C ASP A 202 17.23 0.09 -3.53
N ILE A 203 17.28 1.14 -2.70
CA ILE A 203 16.35 2.27 -2.78
C ILE A 203 16.65 3.13 -4.00
N ILE A 204 15.64 3.32 -4.85
CA ILE A 204 15.67 4.20 -6.01
C ILE A 204 15.21 5.61 -5.61
N SER A 205 14.14 5.71 -4.83
CA SER A 205 13.63 6.98 -4.32
C SER A 205 13.01 6.81 -2.93
N PHE A 206 13.20 7.83 -2.10
CA PHE A 206 12.56 7.96 -0.79
C PHE A 206 12.25 9.43 -0.56
N GLU A 207 10.98 9.79 -0.56
CA GLU A 207 10.53 11.18 -0.50
C GLU A 207 9.46 11.36 0.58
N ILE A 208 9.59 12.41 1.40
CA ILE A 208 8.59 12.79 2.39
C ILE A 208 7.79 13.95 1.84
N VAL A 209 6.47 13.76 1.71
CA VAL A 209 5.54 14.80 1.26
C VAL A 209 4.43 14.95 2.31
N GLY A 210 4.49 16.01 3.08
CA GLY A 210 3.60 16.20 4.23
C GLY A 210 3.79 15.09 5.26
N ALA A 211 2.73 14.34 5.55
CA ALA A 211 2.77 13.19 6.46
C ALA A 211 3.04 11.85 5.74
N THR A 212 3.24 11.87 4.44
CA THR A 212 3.35 10.67 3.62
C THR A 212 4.79 10.45 3.17
N VAL A 213 5.27 9.21 3.24
CA VAL A 213 6.46 8.76 2.52
C VAL A 213 6.03 8.12 1.21
N LEU A 214 6.73 8.49 0.14
CA LEU A 214 6.72 7.81 -1.15
C LEU A 214 8.06 7.09 -1.31
N PHE A 215 8.04 5.80 -1.62
CA PHE A 215 9.28 5.03 -1.77
C PHE A 215 9.24 4.14 -3.00
N SER A 216 10.41 3.89 -3.59
CA SER A 216 10.62 2.85 -4.59
C SER A 216 12.01 2.25 -4.46
N GLY A 217 12.16 0.97 -4.83
CA GLY A 217 13.43 0.27 -4.80
C GLY A 217 13.34 -1.07 -5.52
N ARG A 218 14.48 -1.74 -5.70
CA ARG A 218 14.57 -3.11 -6.22
C ARG A 218 14.91 -4.07 -5.10
N PHE A 219 14.33 -5.26 -5.15
CA PHE A 219 14.66 -6.29 -4.15
C PHE A 219 16.15 -6.64 -4.21
N ILE A 220 16.78 -6.67 -3.03
CA ILE A 220 18.18 -7.10 -2.89
C ILE A 220 18.23 -8.61 -3.15
N LYS A 221 19.14 -9.04 -4.02
CA LYS A 221 19.37 -10.47 -4.27
C LYS A 221 19.90 -11.11 -2.98
N LYS A 222 19.15 -12.10 -2.50
CA LYS A 222 19.62 -12.98 -1.40
C LYS A 222 20.43 -14.12 -1.96
#